data_8239cd546dc619fecad8c4b15276e771
#
_entry.id   8239cd546dc619fecad8c4b15276e771
#
_cell.length_a   1.000
_cell.length_b   1.000
_cell.length_c   1.000
_cell.angle_alpha   90.00
_cell.angle_beta   90.00
_cell.angle_gamma   90.00
#
_symmetry.space_group_name_H-M   'P 1'
#
loop_
_entity.id
_entity.type
_entity.pdbx_description
1 polymer ?
#
loop_
_entity_poly.entity_id
_entity_poly.type
_entity_poly.pdbx_seq_one_letter_code
_entity_poly.pdbx_strand_id
1 'polypeptide(L)'
;MASLLILTADELKGLQPLERQAARRAARQQPLTRLILRTFLQRGRPIPVEDIIAASRGARPDAIHDALVALDDEDLIRVRAGQIDLAYPFSASPTPFVVRLADGTERYACCATDALGIAPMIGQTVEVRSGCHHCQAALTFSVTPQGPAPQADGIMLWFGKRVEEQCRAFDSL
;
A
#
# COMPACT_ATOMS: atom_id res chain seq x y z
N MET A 1 15.51 -28.21 -2.60
CA MET A 1 15.94 -26.80 -2.69
C MET A 1 14.83 -26.04 -3.38
N ALA A 2 14.32 -24.98 -2.77
CA ALA A 2 13.36 -24.11 -3.46
C ALA A 2 14.09 -23.40 -4.61
N SER A 3 13.57 -23.49 -5.83
CA SER A 3 14.10 -22.78 -6.99
C SER A 3 13.70 -21.32 -6.92
N LEU A 4 14.66 -20.41 -6.99
CA LEU A 4 14.39 -18.99 -7.14
C LEU A 4 13.86 -18.74 -8.57
N LEU A 5 12.66 -18.22 -8.68
CA LEU A 5 12.05 -17.82 -9.95
C LEU A 5 12.17 -16.30 -10.10
N ILE A 6 12.85 -15.87 -11.14
CA ILE A 6 12.94 -14.45 -11.50
C ILE A 6 11.86 -14.17 -12.55
N LEU A 7 10.93 -13.27 -12.24
CA LEU A 7 9.81 -12.92 -13.09
C LEU A 7 9.94 -11.48 -13.60
N THR A 8 9.48 -11.28 -14.80
CA THR A 8 9.19 -9.94 -15.33
C THR A 8 7.92 -9.37 -14.67
N ALA A 9 7.72 -8.06 -14.79
CA ALA A 9 6.51 -7.42 -14.26
C ALA A 9 5.22 -7.97 -14.90
N ASP A 10 5.26 -8.41 -16.16
CA ASP A 10 4.10 -8.97 -16.85
C ASP A 10 3.79 -10.39 -16.40
N GLU A 11 4.81 -11.22 -16.19
CA GLU A 11 4.65 -12.56 -15.61
C GLU A 11 4.10 -12.49 -14.18
N LEU A 12 4.55 -11.50 -13.38
CA LEU A 12 4.04 -11.26 -12.04
C LEU A 12 2.54 -10.91 -12.04
N LYS A 13 2.10 -10.08 -13.00
CA LYS A 13 0.66 -9.76 -13.15
C LYS A 13 -0.19 -11.00 -13.44
N GLY A 14 0.36 -11.98 -14.16
CA GLY A 14 -0.32 -13.23 -14.48
C GLY A 14 -0.51 -14.17 -13.29
N LEU A 15 0.17 -13.95 -12.17
CA LEU A 15 0.07 -14.81 -10.98
C LEU A 15 -1.18 -14.53 -10.13
N GLN A 16 -1.89 -13.43 -10.36
CA GLN A 16 -3.10 -13.09 -9.62
C GLN A 16 -4.36 -13.27 -10.48
N PRO A 17 -5.46 -13.79 -9.94
CA PRO A 17 -6.72 -13.86 -10.65
C PRO A 17 -7.16 -12.47 -11.15
N LEU A 18 -7.44 -12.34 -12.45
CA LEU A 18 -7.84 -11.08 -13.08
C LEU A 18 -9.09 -10.46 -12.45
N GLU A 19 -10.04 -11.28 -12.06
CA GLU A 19 -11.29 -10.87 -11.41
C GLU A 19 -11.02 -10.19 -10.05
N ARG A 20 -10.16 -10.79 -9.23
CA ARG A 20 -9.78 -10.22 -7.93
C ARG A 20 -9.05 -8.89 -8.11
N GLN A 21 -8.18 -8.78 -9.11
CA GLN A 21 -7.50 -7.52 -9.42
C GLN A 21 -8.47 -6.44 -9.89
N ALA A 22 -9.49 -6.80 -10.69
CA ALA A 22 -10.50 -5.88 -11.16
C ALA A 22 -11.38 -5.37 -10.01
N ALA A 23 -11.83 -6.27 -9.12
CA ALA A 23 -12.61 -5.93 -7.93
C ALA A 23 -11.84 -4.98 -7.00
N ARG A 24 -10.58 -5.29 -6.69
CA ARG A 24 -9.72 -4.42 -5.87
C ARG A 24 -9.46 -3.06 -6.51
N ARG A 25 -9.31 -2.98 -7.83
CA ARG A 25 -9.20 -1.70 -8.54
C ARG A 25 -10.48 -0.89 -8.44
N ALA A 26 -11.64 -1.52 -8.64
CA ALA A 26 -12.92 -0.86 -8.51
C ALA A 26 -13.16 -0.32 -7.08
N ALA A 27 -12.85 -1.12 -6.06
CA ALA A 27 -12.95 -0.71 -4.66
C ALA A 27 -12.04 0.48 -4.33
N ARG A 28 -10.80 0.52 -4.86
CA ARG A 28 -9.87 1.65 -4.69
C ARG A 28 -10.34 2.95 -5.35
N GLN A 29 -11.20 2.86 -6.36
CA GLN A 29 -11.77 4.05 -7.03
C GLN A 29 -12.95 4.66 -6.29
N GLN A 30 -13.52 3.98 -5.30
CA GLN A 30 -14.64 4.49 -4.52
C GLN A 30 -14.26 5.75 -3.73
N PRO A 31 -15.21 6.70 -3.55
CA PRO A 31 -14.95 7.95 -2.84
C PRO A 31 -14.44 7.74 -1.41
N LEU A 32 -14.96 6.74 -0.69
CA LEU A 32 -14.53 6.40 0.67
C LEU A 32 -13.06 5.98 0.72
N THR A 33 -12.64 5.08 -0.17
CA THR A 33 -11.25 4.63 -0.23
C THR A 33 -10.31 5.80 -0.54
N ARG A 34 -10.69 6.66 -1.49
CA ARG A 34 -9.93 7.86 -1.81
C ARG A 34 -9.81 8.83 -0.63
N LEU A 35 -10.88 8.99 0.15
CA LEU A 35 -10.86 9.79 1.38
C LEU A 35 -9.87 9.22 2.39
N ILE A 36 -9.91 7.90 2.65
CA ILE A 36 -8.99 7.21 3.56
C ILE A 36 -7.53 7.41 3.09
N LEU A 37 -7.24 7.14 1.82
CA LEU A 37 -5.88 7.27 1.27
C LEU A 37 -5.35 8.70 1.34
N ARG A 38 -6.18 9.71 1.03
CA ARG A 38 -5.80 11.11 1.18
C ARG A 38 -5.52 11.48 2.64
N THR A 39 -6.32 10.97 3.57
CA THR A 39 -6.13 11.21 5.00
C THR A 39 -4.83 10.56 5.49
N PHE A 40 -4.49 9.34 5.03
CA PHE A 40 -3.21 8.71 5.31
C PHE A 40 -2.05 9.52 4.75
N LEU A 41 -2.15 9.95 3.51
CA LEU A 41 -1.13 10.79 2.86
C LEU A 41 -0.87 12.08 3.65
N GLN A 42 -1.91 12.71 4.18
CA GLN A 42 -1.80 13.94 4.96
C GLN A 42 -1.28 13.70 6.38
N ARG A 43 -1.78 12.68 7.09
CA ARG A 43 -1.53 12.50 8.53
C ARG A 43 -0.37 11.58 8.85
N GLY A 44 -0.13 10.51 8.07
CA GLY A 44 0.91 9.50 8.32
C GLY A 44 0.76 8.75 9.65
N ARG A 45 -0.46 8.65 10.21
CA ARG A 45 -0.78 8.04 11.50
C ARG A 45 -2.14 7.37 11.44
N PRO A 46 -2.51 6.50 12.43
CA PRO A 46 -3.83 5.85 12.46
C PRO A 46 -4.95 6.88 12.37
N ILE A 47 -6.02 6.52 11.64
CA ILE A 47 -7.17 7.37 11.41
C ILE A 47 -8.35 6.81 12.22
N PRO A 48 -8.91 7.57 13.19
CA PRO A 48 -10.14 7.18 13.86
C PRO A 48 -11.27 6.98 12.85
N VAL A 49 -12.05 5.90 13.01
CA VAL A 49 -13.18 5.61 12.11
C VAL A 49 -14.19 6.76 12.13
N GLU A 50 -14.39 7.39 13.29
CA GLU A 50 -15.25 8.55 13.47
C GLU A 50 -14.84 9.75 12.59
N ASP A 51 -13.54 9.95 12.36
CA ASP A 51 -13.05 11.03 11.50
C ASP A 51 -13.46 10.78 10.04
N ILE A 52 -13.44 9.53 9.60
CA ILE A 52 -13.87 9.15 8.26
C ILE A 52 -15.39 9.31 8.12
N ILE A 53 -16.16 8.88 9.12
CA ILE A 53 -17.62 9.06 9.16
C ILE A 53 -17.95 10.55 9.08
N ALA A 54 -17.32 11.38 9.90
CA ALA A 54 -17.55 12.82 9.92
C ALA A 54 -17.18 13.51 8.61
N ALA A 55 -16.12 13.05 7.94
CA ALA A 55 -15.67 13.58 6.65
C ALA A 55 -16.51 13.10 5.46
N SER A 56 -17.28 12.01 5.62
CA SER A 56 -18.13 11.41 4.58
C SER A 56 -19.49 12.12 4.50
N ARG A 57 -19.48 13.36 4.01
CA ARG A 57 -20.67 14.21 3.96
C ARG A 57 -21.82 13.57 3.17
N GLY A 58 -23.01 13.53 3.78
CA GLY A 58 -24.25 13.07 3.12
C GLY A 58 -24.44 11.54 3.12
N ALA A 59 -23.48 10.77 3.59
CA ALA A 59 -23.65 9.33 3.77
C ALA A 59 -24.13 9.00 5.19
N ARG A 60 -24.95 7.95 5.32
CA ARG A 60 -25.39 7.45 6.62
C ARG A 60 -24.21 6.81 7.35
N PRO A 61 -24.04 7.05 8.67
CA PRO A 61 -22.95 6.44 9.45
C PRO A 61 -22.88 4.93 9.32
N ASP A 62 -24.02 4.24 9.38
CA ASP A 62 -24.09 2.77 9.25
C ASP A 62 -23.57 2.30 7.90
N ALA A 63 -23.93 2.99 6.80
CA ALA A 63 -23.47 2.63 5.45
C ALA A 63 -21.95 2.84 5.29
N ILE A 64 -21.37 3.83 5.99
CA ILE A 64 -19.90 4.00 6.02
C ILE A 64 -19.26 2.87 6.82
N HIS A 65 -19.84 2.51 7.95
CA HIS A 65 -19.33 1.40 8.76
C HIS A 65 -19.34 0.07 7.99
N ASP A 66 -20.44 -0.26 7.31
CA ASP A 66 -20.54 -1.46 6.47
C ASP A 66 -19.51 -1.45 5.34
N ALA A 67 -19.29 -0.29 4.71
CA ALA A 67 -18.29 -0.15 3.67
C ALA A 67 -16.84 -0.30 4.20
N LEU A 68 -16.56 0.16 5.42
CA LEU A 68 -15.25 -0.05 6.07
C LEU A 68 -15.02 -1.52 6.40
N VAL A 69 -16.04 -2.24 6.88
CA VAL A 69 -15.97 -3.69 7.11
C VAL A 69 -15.69 -4.41 5.79
N ALA A 70 -16.40 -4.08 4.71
CA ALA A 70 -16.16 -4.68 3.41
C ALA A 70 -14.74 -4.42 2.87
N LEU A 71 -14.19 -3.20 3.07
CA LEU A 71 -12.81 -2.89 2.69
C LEU A 71 -11.77 -3.65 3.52
N ASP A 72 -12.05 -3.87 4.81
CA ASP A 72 -11.20 -4.68 5.70
C ASP A 72 -11.24 -6.16 5.31
N ASP A 73 -12.42 -6.71 5.01
CA ASP A 73 -12.60 -8.09 4.53
C ASP A 73 -11.89 -8.35 3.19
N GLU A 74 -11.90 -7.35 2.28
CA GLU A 74 -11.16 -7.38 1.00
C GLU A 74 -9.65 -7.15 1.15
N ASP A 75 -9.14 -7.01 2.38
CA ASP A 75 -7.73 -6.77 2.68
C ASP A 75 -7.19 -5.50 1.99
N LEU A 76 -8.01 -4.45 1.90
CA LEU A 76 -7.64 -3.14 1.35
C LEU A 76 -7.28 -2.12 2.42
N ILE A 77 -7.87 -2.27 3.60
CA ILE A 77 -7.56 -1.52 4.81
C ILE A 77 -7.44 -2.50 5.97
N ARG A 78 -6.99 -2.00 7.12
CA ARG A 78 -7.07 -2.73 8.38
C ARG A 78 -7.66 -1.82 9.45
N VAL A 79 -8.74 -2.29 10.10
CA VAL A 79 -9.38 -1.61 11.22
C VAL A 79 -9.06 -2.34 12.51
N ARG A 80 -8.45 -1.67 13.48
CA ARG A 80 -8.17 -2.20 14.82
C ARG A 80 -8.53 -1.18 15.88
N ALA A 81 -9.23 -1.61 16.92
CA ALA A 81 -9.63 -0.75 18.05
C ALA A 81 -10.27 0.58 17.62
N GLY A 82 -11.13 0.56 16.59
CA GLY A 82 -11.80 1.75 16.08
C GLY A 82 -10.92 2.69 15.25
N GLN A 83 -9.73 2.23 14.83
CA GLN A 83 -8.82 3.02 14.02
C GLN A 83 -8.42 2.26 12.74
N ILE A 84 -8.30 2.97 11.64
CA ILE A 84 -7.68 2.47 10.41
C ILE A 84 -6.17 2.69 10.55
N ASP A 85 -5.41 1.62 10.78
CA ASP A 85 -3.96 1.67 10.98
C ASP A 85 -3.15 1.24 9.76
N LEU A 86 -3.84 0.75 8.72
CA LEU A 86 -3.27 0.39 7.43
C LEU A 86 -4.30 0.64 6.34
N ALA A 87 -3.88 1.23 5.23
CA ALA A 87 -4.66 1.33 4.00
C ALA A 87 -3.69 1.31 2.82
N TYR A 88 -3.63 0.18 2.10
CA TYR A 88 -2.66 0.02 1.02
C TYR A 88 -2.68 1.19 0.03
N PRO A 89 -1.51 1.83 -0.23
CA PRO A 89 -0.14 1.38 0.04
C PRO A 89 0.45 1.82 1.40
N PHE A 90 -0.28 2.48 2.30
CA PHE A 90 0.24 3.11 3.51
C PHE A 90 0.10 2.25 4.76
N SER A 91 1.11 2.33 5.62
CA SER A 91 1.09 1.86 7.00
C SER A 91 1.21 3.03 7.98
N ALA A 92 0.43 3.02 9.06
CA ALA A 92 0.60 3.96 10.17
C ALA A 92 1.73 3.55 11.12
N SER A 93 2.15 2.28 11.08
CA SER A 93 3.28 1.76 11.83
C SER A 93 4.56 1.82 11.00
N PRO A 94 5.72 2.00 11.64
CA PRO A 94 7.01 1.92 10.96
C PRO A 94 7.19 0.60 10.20
N THR A 95 7.70 0.71 8.98
CA THR A 95 8.10 -0.42 8.15
C THR A 95 9.50 -0.13 7.58
N PRO A 96 10.21 -1.13 7.01
CA PRO A 96 11.46 -0.89 6.33
C PRO A 96 11.37 -0.01 5.07
N PHE A 97 10.16 0.37 4.64
CA PHE A 97 9.92 1.11 3.40
C PHE A 97 9.43 2.52 3.72
N VAL A 98 10.36 3.47 3.73
CA VAL A 98 10.06 4.88 3.99
C VAL A 98 9.96 5.62 2.67
N VAL A 99 8.87 6.37 2.49
CA VAL A 99 8.62 7.19 1.30
C VAL A 99 8.60 8.64 1.72
N ARG A 100 9.55 9.42 1.23
CA ARG A 100 9.65 10.86 1.45
C ARG A 100 8.96 11.61 0.31
N LEU A 101 7.97 12.41 0.68
CA LEU A 101 7.20 13.23 -0.24
C LEU A 101 7.94 14.51 -0.63
N ALA A 102 7.44 15.20 -1.65
CA ALA A 102 8.06 16.44 -2.16
C ALA A 102 8.12 17.58 -1.11
N ASP A 103 7.20 17.60 -0.15
CA ASP A 103 7.18 18.55 0.97
C ASP A 103 8.14 18.17 2.12
N GLY A 104 8.88 17.07 1.98
CA GLY A 104 9.81 16.54 2.97
C GLY A 104 9.17 15.67 4.04
N THR A 105 7.84 15.50 4.06
CA THR A 105 7.19 14.59 4.99
C THR A 105 7.42 13.13 4.61
N GLU A 106 7.39 12.24 5.61
CA GLU A 106 7.65 10.83 5.41
C GLU A 106 6.40 9.99 5.69
N ARG A 107 6.26 8.91 4.91
CA ARG A 107 5.21 7.92 5.05
C ARG A 107 5.82 6.53 5.05
N TYR A 108 5.21 5.60 5.76
CA TYR A 108 5.57 4.20 5.68
C TYR A 108 4.71 3.52 4.63
N ALA A 109 5.35 2.79 3.72
CA ALA A 109 4.65 1.90 2.81
C ALA A 109 4.56 0.49 3.40
N CYS A 110 3.50 -0.25 3.08
CA CYS A 110 3.31 -1.60 3.62
C CYS A 110 4.38 -2.58 3.13
N CYS A 111 4.81 -2.47 1.87
CA CYS A 111 5.84 -3.31 1.29
C CYS A 111 6.61 -2.57 0.18
N ALA A 112 7.60 -3.24 -0.43
CA ALA A 112 8.40 -2.67 -1.51
C ALA A 112 7.53 -2.26 -2.72
N THR A 113 6.57 -3.08 -3.13
CA THR A 113 5.65 -2.78 -4.24
C THR A 113 4.78 -1.56 -3.92
N ASP A 114 4.31 -1.47 -2.68
CA ASP A 114 3.52 -0.33 -2.23
C ASP A 114 4.33 0.97 -2.26
N ALA A 115 5.61 0.92 -1.84
CA ALA A 115 6.50 2.07 -1.89
C ALA A 115 6.67 2.59 -3.34
N LEU A 116 6.82 1.69 -4.31
CA LEU A 116 6.90 2.05 -5.73
C LEU A 116 5.57 2.58 -6.28
N GLY A 117 4.43 2.12 -5.74
CA GLY A 117 3.09 2.50 -6.17
C GLY A 117 2.64 3.89 -5.72
N ILE A 118 3.28 4.50 -4.71
CA ILE A 118 2.86 5.81 -4.19
C ILE A 118 3.07 6.94 -5.21
N ALA A 119 4.22 7.00 -5.88
CA ALA A 119 4.52 8.05 -6.85
C ALA A 119 3.47 8.15 -7.98
N PRO A 120 3.13 7.07 -8.70
CA PRO A 120 2.07 7.12 -9.73
C PRO A 120 0.70 7.41 -9.13
N MET A 121 0.41 6.96 -7.89
CA MET A 121 -0.87 7.21 -7.24
C MET A 121 -1.10 8.70 -6.93
N ILE A 122 -0.06 9.42 -6.51
CA ILE A 122 -0.16 10.84 -6.15
C ILE A 122 0.25 11.79 -7.29
N GLY A 123 0.78 11.26 -8.41
CA GLY A 123 1.25 12.04 -9.56
C GLY A 123 2.51 12.87 -9.28
N GLN A 124 3.32 12.49 -8.29
CA GLN A 124 4.51 13.24 -7.87
C GLN A 124 5.70 12.30 -7.71
N THR A 125 6.91 12.84 -7.93
CA THR A 125 8.14 12.13 -7.61
C THR A 125 8.33 12.04 -6.10
N VAL A 126 8.74 10.87 -5.62
CA VAL A 126 9.05 10.60 -4.22
C VAL A 126 10.46 10.00 -4.09
N GLU A 127 11.04 10.09 -2.91
CA GLU A 127 12.24 9.35 -2.55
C GLU A 127 11.86 8.11 -1.73
N VAL A 128 12.31 6.95 -2.15
CA VAL A 128 12.14 5.69 -1.41
C VAL A 128 13.43 5.35 -0.70
N ARG A 129 13.33 5.06 0.61
CA ARG A 129 14.44 4.56 1.44
C ARG A 129 14.07 3.21 2.02
N SER A 130 15.00 2.27 1.96
CA SER A 130 14.86 0.92 2.49
C SER A 130 16.22 0.31 2.77
N GLY A 131 16.26 -0.96 3.18
CA GLY A 131 17.47 -1.76 3.33
C GLY A 131 17.42 -3.00 2.43
N CYS A 132 18.57 -3.40 1.92
CA CYS A 132 18.67 -4.68 1.22
C CYS A 132 18.35 -5.82 2.21
N HIS A 133 17.42 -6.69 1.86
CA HIS A 133 17.05 -7.82 2.73
C HIS A 133 18.23 -8.74 3.04
N HIS A 134 19.16 -8.92 2.08
CA HIS A 134 20.28 -9.83 2.23
C HIS A 134 21.43 -9.26 3.08
N CYS A 135 21.89 -8.04 2.77
CA CYS A 135 23.10 -7.47 3.38
C CYS A 135 22.84 -6.20 4.22
N GLN A 136 21.60 -5.77 4.33
CA GLN A 136 21.16 -4.57 5.06
C GLN A 136 21.78 -3.26 4.54
N ALA A 137 22.42 -3.29 3.37
CA ALA A 137 22.91 -2.06 2.73
C ALA A 137 21.75 -1.09 2.51
N ALA A 138 21.97 0.19 2.84
CA ALA A 138 20.96 1.23 2.65
C ALA A 138 20.65 1.40 1.16
N LEU A 139 19.39 1.45 0.82
CA LEU A 139 18.87 1.70 -0.51
C LEU A 139 18.13 3.05 -0.48
N THR A 140 18.52 3.96 -1.38
CA THR A 140 17.85 5.25 -1.55
C THR A 140 17.79 5.56 -3.03
N PHE A 141 16.58 5.79 -3.54
CA PHE A 141 16.36 6.11 -4.95
C PHE A 141 15.05 6.88 -5.14
N SER A 142 14.96 7.60 -6.25
CA SER A 142 13.75 8.32 -6.63
C SER A 142 12.79 7.42 -7.42
N VAL A 143 11.49 7.64 -7.20
CA VAL A 143 10.41 7.03 -7.97
C VAL A 143 9.55 8.14 -8.55
N THR A 144 9.44 8.16 -9.88
CA THR A 144 8.57 9.10 -10.61
C THR A 144 7.19 8.47 -10.85
N PRO A 145 6.18 9.24 -11.28
CA PRO A 145 4.91 8.67 -11.71
C PRO A 145 5.02 7.61 -12.82
N GLN A 146 6.12 7.61 -13.58
CA GLN A 146 6.39 6.66 -14.67
C GLN A 146 7.16 5.42 -14.20
N GLY A 147 7.75 5.47 -13.01
CA GLY A 147 8.50 4.35 -12.43
C GLY A 147 9.78 4.78 -11.71
N PRO A 148 10.56 3.80 -11.24
CA PRO A 148 11.83 4.05 -10.58
C PRO A 148 12.84 4.75 -11.51
N ALA A 149 13.64 5.63 -10.92
CA ALA A 149 14.73 6.30 -11.62
C ALA A 149 15.95 5.35 -11.77
N PRO A 150 16.93 5.67 -12.66
CA PRO A 150 18.09 4.80 -12.93
C PRO A 150 18.91 4.41 -11.68
N GLN A 151 18.83 5.16 -10.58
CA GLN A 151 19.49 4.79 -9.33
C GLN A 151 18.97 3.46 -8.75
N ALA A 152 17.80 3.00 -9.18
CA ALA A 152 17.22 1.73 -8.79
C ALA A 152 17.63 0.55 -9.69
N ASP A 153 18.44 0.79 -10.72
CA ASP A 153 18.88 -0.27 -11.63
C ASP A 153 19.62 -1.37 -10.86
N GLY A 154 19.23 -2.62 -11.11
CA GLY A 154 19.78 -3.77 -10.41
C GLY A 154 19.16 -4.07 -9.03
N ILE A 155 18.25 -3.23 -8.52
CA ILE A 155 17.50 -3.55 -7.31
C ILE A 155 16.41 -4.57 -7.67
N MET A 156 16.42 -5.70 -6.94
CA MET A 156 15.45 -6.79 -7.13
C MET A 156 14.39 -6.75 -6.04
N LEU A 157 13.13 -7.00 -6.41
CA LEU A 157 12.05 -7.19 -5.47
C LEU A 157 11.90 -8.68 -5.16
N TRP A 158 11.79 -8.99 -3.88
CA TRP A 158 11.48 -10.33 -3.42
C TRP A 158 9.99 -10.48 -3.17
N PHE A 159 9.37 -11.48 -3.80
CA PHE A 159 7.97 -11.84 -3.59
C PHE A 159 7.89 -13.24 -2.98
N GLY A 160 7.35 -13.34 -1.77
CA GLY A 160 6.97 -14.62 -1.18
C GLY A 160 5.70 -15.15 -1.85
N LYS A 161 5.66 -16.44 -2.19
CA LYS A 161 4.43 -17.11 -2.60
C LYS A 161 3.63 -17.45 -1.34
N ARG A 162 2.41 -16.97 -1.23
CA ARG A 162 1.51 -17.38 -0.15
C ARG A 162 1.13 -18.85 -0.32
N VAL A 163 1.23 -19.61 0.75
CA VAL A 163 0.87 -21.03 0.78
C VAL A 163 -0.62 -21.21 1.12
N GLU A 164 -1.24 -20.24 1.79
CA GLU A 164 -2.64 -20.29 2.23
C GLU A 164 -3.45 -19.12 1.67
N GLU A 165 -4.58 -19.42 1.04
CA GLU A 165 -5.49 -18.40 0.47
C GLU A 165 -6.18 -17.53 1.53
N GLN A 166 -6.14 -17.91 2.81
CA GLN A 166 -6.85 -17.26 3.92
C GLN A 166 -6.00 -16.24 4.71
N CYS A 167 -4.69 -16.17 4.47
CA CYS A 167 -3.85 -15.15 5.13
C CYS A 167 -4.05 -13.78 4.52
N ARG A 168 -4.35 -12.79 5.35
CA ARG A 168 -4.37 -11.39 4.95
C ARG A 168 -2.95 -10.93 4.57
N ALA A 169 -2.83 -10.01 3.60
CA ALA A 169 -1.52 -9.55 3.13
C ALA A 169 -0.69 -8.92 4.25
N PHE A 170 -1.33 -8.20 5.14
CA PHE A 170 -0.66 -7.51 6.24
C PHE A 170 -0.18 -8.45 7.37
N ASP A 171 -0.65 -9.68 7.46
CA ASP A 171 -0.14 -10.67 8.43
C ASP A 171 1.23 -11.24 8.02
N SER A 172 1.67 -10.94 6.79
CA SER A 172 2.96 -11.35 6.22
C SER A 172 3.92 -10.18 5.92
N LEU A 173 3.60 -8.99 6.42
CA LEU A 173 4.43 -7.79 6.27
C LEU A 173 5.51 -7.67 7.36
#